data_54e536c4c8ee30745c4b131624639872
#
_entry.id   54e536c4c8ee30745c4b131624639872
#
_cell.length_a   1.000
_cell.length_b   1.000
_cell.length_c   1.000
_cell.angle_alpha   90.00
_cell.angle_beta   90.00
_cell.angle_gamma   90.00
#
_symmetry.space_group_name_H-M   'P 1'
#
loop_
_entity.id
_entity.type
_entity.pdbx_description
1 polymer ?
#
loop_
_entity_poly.entity_id
_entity_poly.type
_entity_poly.pdbx_seq_one_letter_code
_entity_poly.pdbx_strand_id
1 'polypeptide(L)'
;MGVHLPYNPKWYWPVEGFYGMPEMDRYFDRENIFSKFLKTSRQFLHLNDIIMESVEKGGRYSFDLSGPFLEQCRWDPELLESFHELQESGSVEFTGSCNYHSLSSLYPDLSWFQEEIRIYREIIRELLGVTPKTFVNTELLYTERAGCILAEASFGCLIAEGSRNLIKEYDPVSVYQNHLPTLLRHINLSEDLELRFLEKDSEGYHLIPKKFADWIKSMEGDVLTLYFNYTNLCVHHRNENTIADFIRNFPSALKIRGIEMLTPSEAVKKFSHSSLQTLGTEQTIRYGMHNAIGNNAQQIYMQELLRIGEELSELKGSKAYWKLKQIFGYLQQSEIFFSMNSGSIREGYERAVNYFSILSDFRRAVLEEAK
;
A
#
# COMPACT_ATOMS: atom_id res chain seq x y z
N MET A 1 5.15 -6.37 3.69
CA MET A 1 4.76 -5.33 4.69
C MET A 1 4.54 -4.02 3.96
N GLY A 2 3.37 -3.39 4.12
CA GLY A 2 3.05 -2.13 3.48
C GLY A 2 3.46 -0.94 4.35
N VAL A 3 4.05 0.08 3.73
CA VAL A 3 4.37 1.35 4.37
C VAL A 3 3.75 2.48 3.57
N HIS A 4 2.74 3.12 4.15
CA HIS A 4 2.10 4.26 3.55
C HIS A 4 1.93 5.37 4.58
N LEU A 5 2.46 6.55 4.29
CA LEU A 5 2.22 7.79 5.03
C LEU A 5 1.60 8.81 4.08
N PRO A 6 0.29 9.05 4.16
CA PRO A 6 -0.43 9.87 3.20
C PRO A 6 -0.11 11.36 3.34
N TYR A 7 -0.23 12.08 2.24
CA TYR A 7 -0.32 13.52 2.22
C TYR A 7 -1.76 13.93 2.55
N ASN A 8 -2.04 14.13 3.83
CA ASN A 8 -3.38 14.46 4.28
C ASN A 8 -3.78 15.87 3.83
N PRO A 9 -4.95 16.01 3.14
CA PRO A 9 -5.51 17.31 2.85
C PRO A 9 -5.79 18.09 4.14
N LYS A 10 -5.49 19.39 4.14
CA LYS A 10 -5.86 20.28 5.24
C LYS A 10 -7.32 20.69 5.14
N TRP A 11 -7.87 21.25 6.23
CA TRP A 11 -9.15 21.95 6.18
C TRP A 11 -9.01 23.18 5.28
N TYR A 12 -9.78 23.19 4.20
CA TYR A 12 -9.68 24.16 3.15
C TYR A 12 -10.91 25.06 3.15
N TRP A 13 -10.65 26.36 3.26
CA TRP A 13 -11.67 27.40 3.08
C TRP A 13 -11.30 28.19 1.82
N PRO A 14 -12.17 28.20 0.79
CA PRO A 14 -11.93 29.04 -0.36
C PRO A 14 -11.97 30.50 0.07
N VAL A 15 -10.82 31.16 0.07
CA VAL A 15 -10.71 32.59 0.32
C VAL A 15 -10.80 33.30 -1.02
N GLU A 16 -11.71 34.28 -1.13
CA GLU A 16 -11.76 35.15 -2.29
C GLU A 16 -10.38 35.80 -2.49
N GLY A 17 -9.80 35.65 -3.71
CA GLY A 17 -8.50 36.24 -4.03
C GLY A 17 -7.33 35.26 -4.18
N PHE A 18 -7.50 33.96 -4.00
CA PHE A 18 -6.49 32.98 -4.41
C PHE A 18 -6.53 32.79 -5.93
N TYR A 19 -5.90 33.71 -6.64
CA TYR A 19 -5.68 33.60 -8.10
C TYR A 19 -4.26 33.08 -8.35
N GLY A 20 -4.09 32.26 -9.38
CA GLY A 20 -2.82 31.75 -9.85
C GLY A 20 -2.62 30.28 -9.59
N MET A 21 -1.47 29.78 -10.06
CA MET A 21 -1.08 28.38 -9.99
C MET A 21 -1.06 27.89 -8.54
N PRO A 22 -1.81 26.82 -8.19
CA PRO A 22 -1.80 26.31 -6.84
C PRO A 22 -0.45 25.65 -6.50
N GLU A 23 -0.03 25.81 -5.26
CA GLU A 23 1.08 25.08 -4.64
C GLU A 23 0.55 23.91 -3.80
N MET A 24 1.41 22.92 -3.51
CA MET A 24 1.04 21.78 -2.65
C MET A 24 0.48 22.24 -1.30
N ASP A 25 1.11 23.24 -0.69
CA ASP A 25 0.74 23.79 0.61
C ASP A 25 -0.65 24.47 0.62
N ARG A 26 -1.23 24.73 -0.55
CA ARG A 26 -2.60 25.22 -0.67
C ARG A 26 -3.62 24.19 -0.20
N TYR A 27 -3.37 22.89 -0.46
CA TYR A 27 -4.32 21.81 -0.21
C TYR A 27 -3.86 20.84 0.87
N PHE A 28 -2.55 20.74 1.13
CA PHE A 28 -1.97 19.77 2.05
C PHE A 28 -1.23 20.46 3.20
N ASP A 29 -1.37 19.89 4.40
CA ASP A 29 -0.71 20.38 5.60
C ASP A 29 0.72 19.84 5.72
N ARG A 30 1.63 20.48 5.00
CA ARG A 30 3.03 20.03 4.90
C ARG A 30 3.74 19.98 6.26
N GLU A 31 3.48 20.93 7.16
CA GLU A 31 4.10 20.96 8.50
C GLU A 31 3.65 19.75 9.33
N ASN A 32 2.35 19.44 9.30
CA ASN A 32 1.80 18.30 10.01
C ASN A 32 2.30 16.97 9.39
N ILE A 33 2.37 16.87 8.06
CA ILE A 33 2.92 15.72 7.35
C ILE A 33 4.37 15.47 7.77
N PHE A 34 5.21 16.52 7.75
CA PHE A 34 6.60 16.47 8.18
C PHE A 34 6.75 16.08 9.66
N SER A 35 5.96 16.68 10.53
CA SER A 35 5.97 16.35 11.97
C SER A 35 5.57 14.90 12.24
N LYS A 36 4.57 14.36 11.53
CA LYS A 36 4.17 12.97 11.63
C LYS A 36 5.26 12.04 11.10
N PHE A 37 5.85 12.37 9.96
CA PHE A 37 6.93 11.60 9.37
C PHE A 37 8.10 11.47 10.34
N LEU A 38 8.60 12.57 10.92
CA LEU A 38 9.74 12.55 11.86
C LEU A 38 9.48 11.69 13.11
N LYS A 39 8.23 11.64 13.58
CA LYS A 39 7.88 10.77 14.71
C LYS A 39 7.92 9.28 14.32
N THR A 40 7.50 8.99 13.10
CA THR A 40 7.38 7.62 12.61
C THR A 40 8.73 7.11 12.09
N SER A 41 9.57 7.97 11.52
CA SER A 41 10.88 7.57 10.94
C SER A 41 11.79 6.90 11.96
N ARG A 42 11.86 7.44 13.19
CA ARG A 42 12.64 6.83 14.29
C ARG A 42 12.16 5.43 14.66
N GLN A 43 10.85 5.20 14.60
CA GLN A 43 10.28 3.89 14.87
C GLN A 43 10.59 2.91 13.74
N PHE A 44 10.56 3.38 12.50
CA PHE A 44 10.96 2.57 11.35
C PHE A 44 12.44 2.20 11.38
N LEU A 45 13.33 3.13 11.75
CA LEU A 45 14.75 2.82 11.94
C LEU A 45 14.94 1.66 12.91
N HIS A 46 14.36 1.76 14.10
CA HIS A 46 14.44 0.70 15.10
C HIS A 46 13.84 -0.64 14.61
N LEU A 47 12.71 -0.60 13.89
CA LEU A 47 12.11 -1.82 13.33
C LEU A 47 12.96 -2.40 12.17
N ASN A 48 13.62 -1.57 11.38
CA ASN A 48 14.52 -2.02 10.33
C ASN A 48 15.74 -2.75 10.91
N ASP A 49 16.29 -2.27 12.03
CA ASP A 49 17.35 -2.99 12.78
C ASP A 49 16.86 -4.39 13.22
N ILE A 50 15.63 -4.48 13.75
CA ILE A 50 15.02 -5.74 14.18
C ILE A 50 14.81 -6.69 13.00
N ILE A 51 14.38 -6.17 11.85
CA ILE A 51 14.24 -6.96 10.62
C ILE A 51 15.61 -7.47 10.18
N MET A 52 16.67 -6.65 10.25
CA MET A 52 18.03 -7.07 9.90
C MET A 52 18.51 -8.21 10.83
N GLU A 53 18.32 -8.09 12.14
CA GLU A 53 18.60 -9.19 13.07
C GLU A 53 17.80 -10.48 12.75
N SER A 54 16.59 -10.33 12.28
CA SER A 54 15.75 -11.46 11.85
C SER A 54 16.24 -12.08 10.54
N VAL A 55 16.75 -11.26 9.61
CA VAL A 55 17.38 -11.71 8.35
C VAL A 55 18.60 -12.58 8.63
N GLU A 56 19.42 -12.23 9.60
CA GLU A 56 20.57 -13.04 10.04
C GLU A 56 20.16 -14.44 10.53
N LYS A 57 18.92 -14.58 11.02
CA LYS A 57 18.35 -15.86 11.45
C LYS A 57 17.58 -16.60 10.34
N GLY A 58 17.68 -16.13 9.10
CA GLY A 58 17.03 -16.70 7.93
C GLY A 58 15.67 -16.11 7.60
N GLY A 59 15.34 -14.95 8.15
CA GLY A 59 14.15 -14.18 7.78
C GLY A 59 14.20 -13.70 6.34
N ARG A 60 13.05 -13.76 5.65
CA ARG A 60 12.85 -13.22 4.30
C ARG A 60 11.63 -12.33 4.31
N TYR A 61 11.77 -11.12 3.77
CA TYR A 61 10.74 -10.11 3.86
C TYR A 61 10.49 -9.44 2.52
N SER A 62 9.37 -8.75 2.40
CA SER A 62 9.13 -7.81 1.31
C SER A 62 8.50 -6.53 1.84
N PHE A 63 8.88 -5.41 1.24
CA PHE A 63 8.32 -4.09 1.54
C PHE A 63 7.60 -3.51 0.32
N ASP A 64 6.39 -3.05 0.57
CA ASP A 64 5.61 -2.20 -0.31
C ASP A 64 5.68 -0.78 0.26
N LEU A 65 6.51 0.07 -0.33
CA LEU A 65 6.70 1.46 0.07
C LEU A 65 5.93 2.35 -0.88
N SER A 66 4.94 3.10 -0.41
CA SER A 66 4.22 4.03 -1.28
C SER A 66 5.10 5.18 -1.77
N GLY A 67 4.81 5.76 -2.94
CA GLY A 67 5.56 6.89 -3.48
C GLY A 67 5.59 8.10 -2.54
N PRO A 68 4.44 8.52 -1.90
CA PRO A 68 4.45 9.57 -0.89
C PRO A 68 5.42 9.30 0.27
N PHE A 69 5.51 8.06 0.72
CA PHE A 69 6.47 7.68 1.76
C PHE A 69 7.91 7.74 1.26
N LEU A 70 8.20 7.22 0.07
CA LEU A 70 9.53 7.31 -0.54
C LEU A 70 10.00 8.76 -0.71
N GLU A 71 9.11 9.67 -1.13
CA GLU A 71 9.44 11.09 -1.20
C GLU A 71 9.69 11.71 0.19
N GLN A 72 8.94 11.28 1.21
CA GLN A 72 9.17 11.72 2.60
C GLN A 72 10.50 11.21 3.14
N CYS A 73 10.98 10.03 2.75
CA CYS A 73 12.29 9.51 3.16
C CYS A 73 13.45 10.43 2.75
N ARG A 74 13.28 11.31 1.76
CA ARG A 74 14.27 12.35 1.43
C ARG A 74 14.51 13.35 2.59
N TRP A 75 13.57 13.43 3.55
CA TRP A 75 13.72 14.25 4.74
C TRP A 75 14.53 13.60 5.86
N ASP A 76 14.77 12.30 5.76
CA ASP A 76 15.55 11.51 6.72
C ASP A 76 16.45 10.52 5.97
N PRO A 77 17.69 10.95 5.62
CA PRO A 77 18.64 10.10 4.91
C PRO A 77 19.03 8.83 5.68
N GLU A 78 19.01 8.85 7.01
CA GLU A 78 19.33 7.69 7.85
C GLU A 78 18.28 6.58 7.67
N LEU A 79 16.99 6.97 7.60
CA LEU A 79 15.92 6.02 7.30
C LEU A 79 16.05 5.43 5.89
N LEU A 80 16.39 6.26 4.90
CA LEU A 80 16.61 5.78 3.54
C LEU A 80 17.77 4.79 3.49
N GLU A 81 18.88 5.08 4.17
CA GLU A 81 20.05 4.21 4.27
C GLU A 81 19.68 2.85 4.90
N SER A 82 18.87 2.84 5.96
CA SER A 82 18.43 1.59 6.58
C SER A 82 17.64 0.69 5.64
N PHE A 83 16.88 1.26 4.69
CA PHE A 83 16.24 0.47 3.63
C PHE A 83 17.23 -0.02 2.58
N HIS A 84 18.30 0.73 2.27
CA HIS A 84 19.40 0.27 1.43
C HIS A 84 20.12 -0.93 2.05
N GLU A 85 20.44 -0.89 3.33
CA GLU A 85 21.06 -2.01 4.04
C GLU A 85 20.18 -3.27 3.99
N LEU A 86 18.86 -3.12 4.18
CA LEU A 86 17.91 -4.21 4.03
C LEU A 86 17.91 -4.78 2.61
N GLN A 87 17.98 -3.93 1.59
CA GLN A 87 18.04 -4.36 0.19
C GLN A 87 19.34 -5.12 -0.12
N GLU A 88 20.50 -4.62 0.36
CA GLU A 88 21.82 -5.21 0.15
C GLU A 88 21.97 -6.57 0.84
N SER A 89 21.18 -6.85 1.87
CA SER A 89 21.16 -8.15 2.53
C SER A 89 20.78 -9.30 1.58
N GLY A 90 20.14 -8.99 0.44
CA GLY A 90 19.62 -9.97 -0.52
C GLY A 90 18.47 -10.83 0.03
N SER A 91 17.96 -10.50 1.21
CA SER A 91 16.88 -11.22 1.90
C SER A 91 15.59 -10.43 1.96
N VAL A 92 15.59 -9.21 1.40
CA VAL A 92 14.45 -8.32 1.38
C VAL A 92 14.13 -7.93 -0.07
N GLU A 93 12.87 -8.07 -0.47
CA GLU A 93 12.35 -7.68 -1.77
C GLU A 93 11.52 -6.40 -1.62
N PHE A 94 11.81 -5.38 -2.44
CA PHE A 94 10.97 -4.19 -2.56
C PHE A 94 10.03 -4.35 -3.75
N THR A 95 8.73 -4.13 -3.50
CA THR A 95 7.68 -4.35 -4.50
C THR A 95 7.38 -3.09 -5.30
N GLY A 96 6.77 -3.26 -6.46
CA GLY A 96 6.13 -2.17 -7.19
C GLY A 96 4.80 -1.81 -6.55
N SER A 97 4.38 -0.56 -6.69
CA SER A 97 3.13 -0.04 -6.15
C SER A 97 2.53 1.03 -7.06
N CYS A 98 1.28 1.45 -6.79
CA CYS A 98 0.75 2.69 -7.32
C CYS A 98 1.45 3.87 -6.66
N ASN A 99 2.01 4.79 -7.44
CA ASN A 99 2.83 5.88 -6.91
C ASN A 99 2.12 6.67 -5.83
N TYR A 100 0.93 7.15 -6.09
CA TYR A 100 0.18 7.98 -5.14
C TYR A 100 -0.72 7.17 -4.18
N HIS A 101 -0.60 5.85 -4.16
CA HIS A 101 -1.48 4.98 -3.39
C HIS A 101 -2.96 5.22 -3.71
N SER A 102 -3.25 5.36 -4.99
CA SER A 102 -4.57 5.70 -5.52
C SER A 102 -5.42 4.46 -5.84
N LEU A 103 -6.70 4.68 -6.09
CA LEU A 103 -7.61 3.67 -6.62
C LEU A 103 -7.69 3.68 -8.16
N SER A 104 -6.66 4.18 -8.85
CA SER A 104 -6.64 4.37 -10.31
C SER A 104 -6.83 3.06 -11.11
N SER A 105 -6.55 1.91 -10.52
CA SER A 105 -6.83 0.60 -11.12
C SER A 105 -8.33 0.27 -11.23
N LEU A 106 -9.21 1.07 -10.61
CA LEU A 106 -10.68 1.01 -10.79
C LEU A 106 -11.20 1.93 -11.91
N TYR A 107 -10.37 2.81 -12.44
CA TYR A 107 -10.81 3.77 -13.45
C TYR A 107 -11.21 3.06 -14.75
N PRO A 108 -12.20 3.60 -15.49
CA PRO A 108 -12.58 3.08 -16.81
C PRO A 108 -11.41 3.10 -17.80
N ASP A 109 -10.61 4.16 -17.79
CA ASP A 109 -9.34 4.27 -18.49
C ASP A 109 -8.19 4.02 -17.50
N LEU A 110 -7.36 3.02 -17.79
CA LEU A 110 -6.22 2.63 -16.95
C LEU A 110 -4.94 3.42 -17.24
N SER A 111 -4.99 4.49 -18.05
CA SER A 111 -3.82 5.31 -18.39
C SER A 111 -3.17 5.93 -17.15
N TRP A 112 -3.96 6.37 -16.17
CA TRP A 112 -3.45 6.88 -14.89
C TRP A 112 -2.78 5.79 -14.07
N PHE A 113 -3.33 4.58 -14.04
CA PHE A 113 -2.72 3.44 -13.37
C PHE A 113 -1.36 3.09 -13.99
N GLN A 114 -1.27 3.04 -15.32
CA GLN A 114 0.00 2.81 -16.03
C GLN A 114 1.01 3.92 -15.74
N GLU A 115 0.57 5.16 -15.71
CA GLU A 115 1.42 6.31 -15.43
C GLU A 115 1.96 6.28 -13.99
N GLU A 116 1.14 5.91 -13.01
CA GLU A 116 1.59 5.75 -11.63
C GLU A 116 2.65 4.64 -11.48
N ILE A 117 2.47 3.50 -12.16
CA ILE A 117 3.47 2.43 -12.21
C ILE A 117 4.79 2.96 -12.77
N ARG A 118 4.74 3.76 -13.84
CA ARG A 118 5.93 4.35 -14.47
C ARG A 118 6.65 5.29 -13.52
N ILE A 119 5.93 6.24 -12.90
CA ILE A 119 6.48 7.20 -11.94
C ILE A 119 7.11 6.46 -10.75
N TYR A 120 6.39 5.49 -10.20
CA TYR A 120 6.88 4.70 -9.06
C TYR A 120 8.19 3.98 -9.38
N ARG A 121 8.30 3.36 -10.56
CA ARG A 121 9.53 2.69 -10.99
C ARG A 121 10.72 3.64 -11.09
N GLU A 122 10.49 4.88 -11.49
CA GLU A 122 11.54 5.90 -11.54
C GLU A 122 12.00 6.28 -10.14
N ILE A 123 11.06 6.56 -9.23
CA ILE A 123 11.35 6.96 -7.84
C ILE A 123 12.08 5.85 -7.08
N ILE A 124 11.58 4.62 -7.10
CA ILE A 124 12.20 3.53 -6.36
C ILE A 124 13.58 3.16 -6.91
N ARG A 125 13.78 3.28 -8.22
CA ARG A 125 15.10 3.10 -8.83
C ARG A 125 16.06 4.20 -8.45
N GLU A 126 15.62 5.46 -8.42
CA GLU A 126 16.42 6.60 -8.00
C GLU A 126 16.84 6.48 -6.52
N LEU A 127 15.89 6.14 -5.65
CA LEU A 127 16.11 6.16 -4.20
C LEU A 127 16.72 4.87 -3.64
N LEU A 128 16.42 3.71 -4.19
CA LEU A 128 16.85 2.41 -3.67
C LEU A 128 17.58 1.54 -4.69
N GLY A 129 17.79 2.00 -5.92
CA GLY A 129 18.46 1.21 -6.97
C GLY A 129 17.68 -0.03 -7.42
N VAL A 130 16.41 -0.18 -7.05
CA VAL A 130 15.60 -1.39 -7.22
C VAL A 130 14.79 -1.35 -8.51
N THR A 131 14.68 -2.51 -9.17
CA THR A 131 13.68 -2.76 -10.22
C THR A 131 12.70 -3.82 -9.72
N PRO A 132 11.47 -3.42 -9.29
CA PRO A 132 10.53 -4.33 -8.67
C PRO A 132 10.06 -5.44 -9.63
N LYS A 133 9.94 -6.67 -9.11
CA LYS A 133 9.42 -7.84 -9.85
C LYS A 133 8.02 -8.23 -9.39
N THR A 134 7.72 -8.00 -8.13
CA THR A 134 6.40 -8.19 -7.53
C THR A 134 5.67 -6.87 -7.48
N PHE A 135 4.35 -6.87 -7.64
CA PHE A 135 3.50 -5.70 -7.50
C PHE A 135 2.52 -5.87 -6.34
N VAL A 136 2.33 -4.83 -5.58
CA VAL A 136 1.26 -4.71 -4.58
C VAL A 136 0.40 -3.52 -4.97
N ASN A 137 -0.85 -3.79 -5.31
CA ASN A 137 -1.77 -2.71 -5.62
C ASN A 137 -2.29 -2.06 -4.33
N THR A 138 -2.72 -0.81 -4.42
CA THR A 138 -3.30 -0.04 -3.32
C THR A 138 -4.30 -0.88 -2.52
N GLU A 139 -4.08 -1.00 -1.21
CA GLU A 139 -4.92 -1.79 -0.31
C GLU A 139 -5.21 -3.22 -0.82
N LEU A 140 -4.22 -3.85 -1.45
CA LEU A 140 -4.32 -5.19 -2.02
C LEU A 140 -5.46 -5.34 -3.03
N LEU A 141 -5.85 -4.25 -3.68
CA LEU A 141 -6.91 -4.21 -4.69
C LEU A 141 -6.58 -5.15 -5.84
N TYR A 142 -7.50 -6.05 -6.14
CA TYR A 142 -7.45 -6.92 -7.31
C TYR A 142 -8.55 -6.54 -8.30
N THR A 143 -8.16 -6.37 -9.55
CA THR A 143 -9.06 -6.35 -10.71
C THR A 143 -8.39 -7.12 -11.85
N GLU A 144 -9.17 -7.84 -12.63
CA GLU A 144 -8.64 -8.60 -13.79
C GLU A 144 -7.92 -7.69 -14.77
N ARG A 145 -8.48 -6.51 -15.03
CA ARG A 145 -7.90 -5.50 -15.94
C ARG A 145 -6.55 -4.98 -15.47
N ALA A 146 -6.40 -4.75 -14.16
CA ALA A 146 -5.10 -4.38 -13.60
C ALA A 146 -4.09 -5.52 -13.75
N GLY A 147 -4.51 -6.77 -13.59
CA GLY A 147 -3.67 -7.95 -13.83
C GLY A 147 -3.10 -8.00 -15.25
N CYS A 148 -3.91 -7.68 -16.28
CA CYS A 148 -3.45 -7.57 -17.67
C CYS A 148 -2.33 -6.52 -17.80
N ILE A 149 -2.56 -5.30 -17.30
CA ILE A 149 -1.58 -4.19 -17.37
C ILE A 149 -0.28 -4.56 -16.67
N LEU A 150 -0.36 -5.21 -15.51
CA LEU A 150 0.81 -5.61 -14.74
C LEU A 150 1.64 -6.69 -15.47
N ALA A 151 0.99 -7.63 -16.13
CA ALA A 151 1.66 -8.64 -16.97
C ALA A 151 2.36 -7.97 -18.17
N GLU A 152 1.70 -7.06 -18.88
CA GLU A 152 2.30 -6.26 -19.95
C GLU A 152 3.47 -5.41 -19.46
N ALA A 153 3.37 -4.88 -18.25
CA ALA A 153 4.44 -4.15 -17.58
C ALA A 153 5.58 -5.04 -17.06
N SER A 154 5.55 -6.36 -17.36
CA SER A 154 6.60 -7.33 -17.00
C SER A 154 6.80 -7.53 -15.48
N PHE A 155 5.74 -7.42 -14.70
CA PHE A 155 5.76 -7.93 -13.33
C PHE A 155 5.61 -9.46 -13.35
N GLY A 156 6.32 -10.13 -12.44
CA GLY A 156 6.31 -11.58 -12.31
C GLY A 156 5.37 -12.12 -11.24
N CYS A 157 4.86 -11.24 -10.37
CA CYS A 157 4.01 -11.62 -9.25
C CYS A 157 3.10 -10.44 -8.85
N LEU A 158 1.87 -10.75 -8.43
CA LEU A 158 0.93 -9.84 -7.78
C LEU A 158 0.63 -10.33 -6.36
N ILE A 159 0.54 -9.42 -5.39
CA ILE A 159 -0.02 -9.72 -4.07
C ILE A 159 -1.39 -9.04 -3.98
N ALA A 160 -2.42 -9.80 -3.60
CA ALA A 160 -3.80 -9.33 -3.51
C ALA A 160 -4.49 -9.83 -2.23
N GLU A 161 -5.68 -9.27 -1.93
CA GLU A 161 -6.47 -9.67 -0.76
C GLU A 161 -7.06 -11.07 -0.94
N GLY A 162 -6.89 -11.92 0.07
CA GLY A 162 -7.39 -13.29 0.10
C GLY A 162 -8.90 -13.38 0.38
N SER A 163 -9.71 -12.98 -0.58
CA SER A 163 -11.17 -13.03 -0.47
C SER A 163 -11.75 -14.36 -0.93
N ARG A 164 -12.78 -14.84 -0.24
CA ARG A 164 -13.58 -16.01 -0.67
C ARG A 164 -14.27 -15.83 -2.03
N ASN A 165 -14.42 -14.59 -2.47
CA ASN A 165 -14.95 -14.30 -3.79
C ASN A 165 -13.96 -14.65 -4.91
N LEU A 166 -12.66 -14.62 -4.61
CA LEU A 166 -11.61 -14.96 -5.57
C LEU A 166 -11.28 -16.45 -5.61
N ILE A 167 -11.45 -17.14 -4.49
CA ILE A 167 -11.10 -18.55 -4.34
C ILE A 167 -12.23 -19.32 -3.66
N LYS A 168 -12.40 -20.58 -4.06
CA LYS A 168 -13.42 -21.47 -3.46
C LYS A 168 -12.94 -22.11 -2.16
N GLU A 169 -11.65 -22.10 -1.94
CA GLU A 169 -11.01 -22.71 -0.77
C GLU A 169 -11.19 -21.84 0.48
N TYR A 170 -11.06 -22.48 1.63
CA TYR A 170 -11.17 -21.76 2.91
C TYR A 170 -9.95 -20.88 3.17
N ASP A 171 -8.76 -21.37 2.90
CA ASP A 171 -7.49 -20.71 3.16
C ASP A 171 -6.69 -20.43 1.88
N PRO A 172 -6.16 -19.21 1.69
CA PRO A 172 -5.34 -18.86 0.55
C PRO A 172 -3.89 -19.31 0.75
N VAL A 173 -3.62 -20.60 0.53
CA VAL A 173 -2.33 -21.25 0.82
C VAL A 173 -1.62 -21.80 -0.42
N SER A 174 -1.86 -21.20 -1.58
CA SER A 174 -1.29 -21.62 -2.86
C SER A 174 -0.78 -20.40 -3.66
N VAL A 175 -0.06 -20.68 -4.75
CA VAL A 175 0.16 -19.70 -5.83
C VAL A 175 -1.00 -19.80 -6.79
N TYR A 176 -1.68 -18.70 -7.02
CA TYR A 176 -2.81 -18.60 -7.94
C TYR A 176 -2.37 -18.04 -9.28
N GLN A 177 -3.13 -18.30 -10.34
CA GLN A 177 -2.84 -17.81 -11.67
C GLN A 177 -4.06 -17.16 -12.31
N ASN A 178 -3.85 -15.94 -12.80
CA ASN A 178 -4.68 -15.33 -13.80
C ASN A 178 -3.77 -14.79 -14.91
N HIS A 179 -3.63 -13.49 -15.11
CA HIS A 179 -2.67 -12.92 -16.09
C HIS A 179 -1.21 -13.07 -15.65
N LEU A 180 -0.98 -13.09 -14.34
CA LEU A 180 0.32 -13.32 -13.72
C LEU A 180 0.16 -14.13 -12.43
N PRO A 181 1.22 -14.80 -11.95
CA PRO A 181 1.20 -15.48 -10.67
C PRO A 181 0.79 -14.54 -9.55
N THR A 182 -0.16 -14.95 -8.72
CA THR A 182 -0.75 -14.13 -7.66
C THR A 182 -0.67 -14.85 -6.33
N LEU A 183 -0.17 -14.15 -5.33
CA LEU A 183 -0.15 -14.55 -3.93
C LEU A 183 -1.29 -13.84 -3.19
N LEU A 184 -2.09 -14.59 -2.44
CA LEU A 184 -3.22 -14.04 -1.71
C LEU A 184 -2.90 -13.90 -0.22
N ARG A 185 -3.16 -12.70 0.33
CA ARG A 185 -3.02 -12.44 1.77
C ARG A 185 -3.92 -13.38 2.58
N HIS A 186 -3.34 -14.06 3.54
CA HIS A 186 -4.12 -14.78 4.54
C HIS A 186 -4.65 -13.79 5.58
N ILE A 187 -5.94 -13.46 5.48
CA ILE A 187 -6.56 -12.37 6.26
C ILE A 187 -6.38 -12.57 7.75
N ASN A 188 -6.86 -13.69 8.30
CA ASN A 188 -6.88 -13.91 9.75
C ASN A 188 -5.49 -13.85 10.39
N LEU A 189 -4.51 -14.56 9.82
CA LEU A 189 -3.15 -14.57 10.39
C LEU A 189 -2.44 -13.22 10.23
N SER A 190 -2.72 -12.49 9.14
CA SER A 190 -2.18 -11.15 8.98
C SER A 190 -2.76 -10.16 9.99
N GLU A 191 -4.05 -10.26 10.28
CA GLU A 191 -4.72 -9.43 11.29
C GLU A 191 -4.33 -9.81 12.73
N ASP A 192 -3.99 -11.08 13.00
CA ASP A 192 -3.43 -11.49 14.29
C ASP A 192 -2.12 -10.76 14.59
N LEU A 193 -1.28 -10.55 13.56
CA LEU A 193 -0.04 -9.78 13.70
C LEU A 193 -0.28 -8.27 13.76
N GLU A 194 -1.23 -7.76 12.99
CA GLU A 194 -1.44 -6.34 12.82
C GLU A 194 -2.34 -5.71 13.89
N LEU A 195 -3.45 -6.37 14.20
CA LEU A 195 -4.52 -5.82 15.03
C LEU A 195 -4.65 -6.50 16.37
N ARG A 196 -4.57 -7.84 16.38
CA ARG A 196 -4.89 -8.66 17.58
C ARG A 196 -3.67 -9.08 18.39
N PHE A 197 -2.47 -8.68 18.01
CA PHE A 197 -1.22 -9.12 18.66
C PHE A 197 -1.21 -8.90 20.19
N LEU A 198 -1.76 -7.78 20.66
CA LEU A 198 -1.83 -7.40 22.08
C LEU A 198 -3.24 -7.51 22.69
N GLU A 199 -4.21 -8.00 21.95
CA GLU A 199 -5.58 -8.17 22.46
C GLU A 199 -5.65 -9.32 23.45
N LYS A 200 -5.84 -8.99 24.74
CA LYS A 200 -5.89 -9.97 25.83
C LYS A 200 -7.04 -10.95 25.73
N ASP A 201 -8.15 -10.51 25.15
CA ASP A 201 -9.37 -11.29 24.97
C ASP A 201 -9.37 -12.13 23.70
N SER A 202 -8.33 -12.02 22.86
CA SER A 202 -8.20 -12.86 21.68
C SER A 202 -7.75 -14.28 22.04
N GLU A 203 -8.25 -15.29 21.34
CA GLU A 203 -7.78 -16.68 21.48
C GLU A 203 -6.26 -16.81 21.24
N GLY A 204 -5.71 -15.87 20.46
CA GLY A 204 -4.30 -15.75 20.14
C GLY A 204 -3.41 -15.16 21.26
N TYR A 205 -3.97 -14.53 22.28
CA TYR A 205 -3.21 -13.84 23.33
C TYR A 205 -2.28 -14.80 24.08
N HIS A 206 -1.26 -14.37 24.44
CA HIS A 206 0.06 -14.04 24.05
C HIS A 206 0.52 -14.67 22.73
N LEU A 207 0.49 -13.94 21.67
CA LEU A 207 1.01 -14.42 20.40
C LEU A 207 2.53 -14.51 20.47
N ILE A 208 3.05 -15.72 20.45
CA ILE A 208 4.49 -15.99 20.45
C ILE A 208 4.89 -16.71 19.16
N PRO A 209 6.14 -16.57 18.69
CA PRO A 209 6.60 -17.17 17.43
C PRO A 209 6.31 -18.65 17.31
N LYS A 210 6.50 -19.41 18.41
CA LYS A 210 6.26 -20.86 18.44
C LYS A 210 4.79 -21.17 18.15
N LYS A 211 3.85 -20.55 18.85
CA LYS A 211 2.40 -20.77 18.71
C LYS A 211 1.94 -20.43 17.30
N PHE A 212 2.38 -19.28 16.77
CA PHE A 212 2.02 -18.84 15.44
C PHE A 212 2.57 -19.77 14.36
N ALA A 213 3.81 -20.23 14.50
CA ALA A 213 4.40 -21.21 13.60
C ALA A 213 3.71 -22.59 13.67
N ASP A 214 3.15 -22.99 14.84
CA ASP A 214 2.33 -24.20 14.97
C ASP A 214 1.01 -24.06 14.19
N TRP A 215 0.37 -22.90 14.22
CA TRP A 215 -0.83 -22.63 13.42
C TRP A 215 -0.54 -22.73 11.93
N ILE A 216 0.53 -22.09 11.45
CA ILE A 216 0.93 -22.18 10.04
C ILE A 216 1.19 -23.64 9.65
N LYS A 217 1.88 -24.41 10.51
CA LYS A 217 2.19 -25.83 10.24
C LYS A 217 0.95 -26.71 10.15
N SER A 218 -0.14 -26.35 10.80
CA SER A 218 -1.39 -27.12 10.77
C SER A 218 -2.21 -26.89 9.49
N MET A 219 -1.86 -25.90 8.67
CA MET A 219 -2.53 -25.61 7.42
C MET A 219 -2.04 -26.53 6.32
N GLU A 220 -2.95 -26.95 5.43
CA GLU A 220 -2.64 -27.72 4.23
C GLU A 220 -2.44 -26.79 3.05
N GLY A 221 -1.25 -26.75 2.46
CA GLY A 221 -0.93 -25.91 1.30
C GLY A 221 0.57 -25.72 1.11
N ASP A 222 0.94 -25.06 0.01
CA ASP A 222 2.33 -24.88 -0.40
C ASP A 222 2.91 -23.52 0.01
N VAL A 223 2.09 -22.44 -0.07
CA VAL A 223 2.53 -21.07 0.13
C VAL A 223 1.49 -20.29 0.92
N LEU A 224 1.90 -19.71 2.03
CA LEU A 224 1.07 -18.82 2.85
C LEU A 224 1.67 -17.42 2.80
N THR A 225 0.84 -16.42 2.48
CA THR A 225 1.26 -15.02 2.37
C THR A 225 0.71 -14.21 3.53
N LEU A 226 1.61 -13.62 4.31
CA LEU A 226 1.29 -12.65 5.35
C LEU A 226 1.55 -11.25 4.81
N TYR A 227 0.55 -10.39 4.86
CA TYR A 227 0.69 -8.97 4.54
C TYR A 227 -0.02 -8.13 5.60
N PHE A 228 0.68 -7.17 6.15
CA PHE A 228 0.18 -6.26 7.18
C PHE A 228 0.83 -4.88 7.04
N ASN A 229 0.18 -3.87 7.60
CA ASN A 229 0.69 -2.51 7.59
C ASN A 229 1.85 -2.37 8.59
N TYR A 230 3.04 -2.09 8.09
CA TYR A 230 4.25 -1.90 8.90
C TYR A 230 4.14 -0.69 9.83
N THR A 231 3.43 0.35 9.39
CA THR A 231 3.17 1.55 10.20
C THR A 231 2.36 1.20 11.46
N ASN A 232 1.43 0.23 11.36
CA ASN A 232 0.63 -0.19 12.51
C ASN A 232 1.47 -0.89 13.59
N LEU A 233 2.55 -1.57 13.21
CA LEU A 233 3.49 -2.13 14.18
C LEU A 233 4.12 -1.04 15.05
N CYS A 234 4.39 0.14 14.48
CA CYS A 234 4.95 1.27 15.18
C CYS A 234 3.93 1.95 16.12
N VAL A 235 2.69 2.10 15.65
CA VAL A 235 1.67 2.91 16.34
C VAL A 235 0.93 2.13 17.43
N HIS A 236 0.57 0.88 17.14
CA HIS A 236 -0.29 0.08 18.02
C HIS A 236 0.48 -0.75 19.04
N HIS A 237 1.72 -1.11 18.74
CA HIS A 237 2.53 -1.93 19.64
C HIS A 237 3.43 -1.08 20.54
N ARG A 238 2.83 -0.39 21.53
CA ARG A 238 3.57 0.42 22.52
C ARG A 238 4.57 -0.38 23.37
N ASN A 239 4.46 -1.71 23.39
CA ASN A 239 5.45 -2.61 23.95
C ASN A 239 6.40 -3.08 22.85
N GLU A 240 7.31 -2.21 22.45
CA GLU A 240 8.32 -2.43 21.42
C GLU A 240 9.05 -3.76 21.58
N ASN A 241 9.37 -4.15 22.80
CA ASN A 241 10.08 -5.40 23.10
C ASN A 241 9.33 -6.66 22.68
N THR A 242 7.99 -6.68 22.78
CA THR A 242 7.21 -7.89 22.49
C THR A 242 7.10 -8.20 21.02
N ILE A 243 6.84 -7.19 20.18
CA ILE A 243 6.79 -7.37 18.72
C ILE A 243 8.19 -7.56 18.14
N ALA A 244 9.19 -6.85 18.68
CA ALA A 244 10.58 -7.02 18.35
C ALA A 244 11.04 -8.47 18.58
N ASP A 245 10.76 -9.01 19.76
CA ASP A 245 11.09 -10.40 20.11
C ASP A 245 10.36 -11.42 19.23
N PHE A 246 9.12 -11.12 18.85
CA PHE A 246 8.38 -11.95 17.90
C PHE A 246 9.09 -11.97 16.55
N ILE A 247 9.39 -10.81 15.97
CA ILE A 247 10.02 -10.69 14.65
C ILE A 247 11.41 -11.35 14.66
N ARG A 248 12.25 -11.09 15.68
CA ARG A 248 13.59 -11.68 15.82
C ARG A 248 13.60 -13.19 15.83
N ASN A 249 12.59 -13.82 16.44
CA ASN A 249 12.59 -15.25 16.70
C ASN A 249 11.66 -16.04 15.77
N PHE A 250 10.85 -15.36 14.96
CA PHE A 250 9.90 -15.99 14.06
C PHE A 250 10.55 -16.89 13.01
N PRO A 251 11.65 -16.48 12.32
CA PRO A 251 12.32 -17.35 11.35
C PRO A 251 12.81 -18.66 11.96
N SER A 252 13.40 -18.60 13.16
CA SER A 252 13.86 -19.79 13.87
C SER A 252 12.71 -20.72 14.25
N ALA A 253 11.58 -20.16 14.67
CA ALA A 253 10.39 -20.95 15.01
C ALA A 253 9.79 -21.66 13.81
N LEU A 254 9.78 -21.03 12.63
CA LEU A 254 9.35 -21.62 11.37
C LEU A 254 10.31 -22.72 10.91
N LYS A 255 11.62 -22.45 10.93
CA LYS A 255 12.66 -23.39 10.52
C LYS A 255 12.60 -24.73 11.29
N ILE A 256 12.38 -24.67 12.61
CA ILE A 256 12.20 -25.88 13.44
C ILE A 256 11.03 -26.73 12.97
N ARG A 257 10.01 -26.13 12.33
CA ARG A 257 8.82 -26.83 11.79
C ARG A 257 8.96 -27.23 10.33
N GLY A 258 10.12 -27.00 9.74
CA GLY A 258 10.37 -27.27 8.32
C GLY A 258 9.66 -26.28 7.38
N ILE A 259 9.31 -25.09 7.88
CA ILE A 259 8.72 -24.01 7.11
C ILE A 259 9.82 -23.03 6.73
N GLU A 260 9.91 -22.70 5.46
CA GLU A 260 10.87 -21.73 4.92
C GLU A 260 10.20 -20.37 4.71
N MET A 261 10.89 -19.29 5.06
CA MET A 261 10.50 -17.96 4.65
C MET A 261 11.07 -17.65 3.26
N LEU A 262 10.25 -17.05 2.41
CA LEU A 262 10.62 -16.69 1.04
C LEU A 262 10.14 -15.27 0.73
N THR A 263 10.84 -14.58 -0.15
CA THR A 263 10.30 -13.38 -0.79
C THR A 263 9.24 -13.78 -1.80
N PRO A 264 8.33 -12.87 -2.20
CA PRO A 264 7.28 -13.17 -3.18
C PRO A 264 7.82 -13.74 -4.49
N SER A 265 8.89 -13.15 -5.04
CA SER A 265 9.54 -13.64 -6.27
C SER A 265 10.14 -15.02 -6.11
N GLU A 266 10.73 -15.33 -4.95
CA GLU A 266 11.27 -16.66 -4.64
C GLU A 266 10.14 -17.70 -4.52
N ALA A 267 9.05 -17.34 -3.82
CA ALA A 267 7.89 -18.21 -3.64
C ALA A 267 7.25 -18.58 -4.98
N VAL A 268 6.97 -17.61 -5.82
CA VAL A 268 6.42 -17.84 -7.15
C VAL A 268 7.35 -18.71 -7.99
N LYS A 269 8.66 -18.43 -8.02
CA LYS A 269 9.64 -19.23 -8.77
C LYS A 269 9.68 -20.68 -8.30
N LYS A 270 9.55 -20.91 -6.99
CA LYS A 270 9.62 -22.26 -6.40
C LYS A 270 8.35 -23.07 -6.63
N PHE A 271 7.17 -22.44 -6.56
CA PHE A 271 5.87 -23.13 -6.51
C PHE A 271 4.98 -22.91 -7.75
N SER A 272 5.39 -22.10 -8.73
CA SER A 272 4.61 -21.85 -9.96
C SER A 272 4.36 -23.06 -10.84
N HIS A 273 5.01 -24.18 -10.57
CA HIS A 273 4.89 -25.42 -11.34
C HIS A 273 4.02 -26.50 -10.69
N SER A 274 3.59 -26.30 -9.44
CA SER A 274 2.64 -27.17 -8.75
C SER A 274 1.24 -26.59 -8.92
N SER A 275 0.30 -27.39 -9.42
CA SER A 275 -1.15 -27.12 -9.59
C SER A 275 -1.61 -25.67 -9.37
N LEU A 276 -1.37 -24.81 -10.35
CA LEU A 276 -1.86 -23.41 -10.31
C LEU A 276 -3.39 -23.43 -10.26
N GLN A 277 -3.92 -22.83 -9.20
CA GLN A 277 -5.35 -22.62 -9.07
C GLN A 277 -5.75 -21.33 -9.80
N THR A 278 -6.86 -21.37 -10.54
CA THR A 278 -7.36 -20.19 -11.25
C THR A 278 -8.07 -19.25 -10.28
N LEU A 279 -7.69 -17.96 -10.30
CA LEU A 279 -8.42 -16.91 -9.60
C LEU A 279 -9.77 -16.63 -10.26
N GLY A 280 -10.76 -16.27 -9.44
CA GLY A 280 -11.99 -15.63 -9.89
C GLY A 280 -11.72 -14.24 -10.51
N THR A 281 -12.71 -13.74 -11.23
CA THR A 281 -12.65 -12.42 -11.91
C THR A 281 -13.20 -11.28 -11.06
N GLU A 282 -13.70 -11.57 -9.86
CA GLU A 282 -14.30 -10.57 -8.99
C GLU A 282 -13.27 -9.58 -8.43
N GLN A 283 -13.71 -8.34 -8.29
CA GLN A 283 -12.88 -7.29 -7.71
C GLN A 283 -12.84 -7.42 -6.19
N THR A 284 -11.66 -7.34 -5.62
CA THR A 284 -11.47 -7.36 -4.17
C THR A 284 -10.50 -6.29 -3.73
N ILE A 285 -10.69 -5.81 -2.51
CA ILE A 285 -9.81 -4.85 -1.84
C ILE A 285 -9.83 -5.13 -0.35
N ARG A 286 -8.75 -4.82 0.33
CA ARG A 286 -8.66 -4.87 1.78
C ARG A 286 -9.79 -4.04 2.41
N TYR A 287 -10.40 -4.55 3.44
CA TYR A 287 -11.57 -3.98 4.12
C TYR A 287 -12.86 -3.92 3.28
N GLY A 288 -12.86 -4.41 2.03
CA GLY A 288 -14.04 -4.50 1.17
C GLY A 288 -14.34 -3.26 0.35
N MET A 289 -14.89 -3.47 -0.84
CA MET A 289 -15.22 -2.41 -1.80
C MET A 289 -16.19 -1.35 -1.24
N HIS A 290 -17.09 -1.76 -0.33
CA HIS A 290 -18.04 -0.84 0.30
C HIS A 290 -17.37 0.23 1.17
N ASN A 291 -16.19 -0.03 1.72
CA ASN A 291 -15.42 0.98 2.46
C ASN A 291 -14.70 1.97 1.55
N ALA A 292 -14.28 1.53 0.36
CA ALA A 292 -13.54 2.35 -0.58
C ALA A 292 -14.44 3.23 -1.47
N ILE A 293 -15.53 2.65 -2.00
CA ILE A 293 -16.43 3.31 -2.99
C ILE A 293 -17.92 3.04 -2.72
N GLY A 294 -18.29 2.70 -1.49
CA GLY A 294 -19.64 2.25 -1.15
C GLY A 294 -20.68 3.35 -0.94
N ASN A 295 -20.28 4.58 -0.65
CA ASN A 295 -21.21 5.68 -0.42
C ASN A 295 -21.20 6.73 -1.56
N ASN A 296 -22.27 7.52 -1.61
CA ASN A 296 -22.45 8.50 -2.68
C ASN A 296 -21.33 9.55 -2.74
N ALA A 297 -20.81 9.98 -1.59
CA ALA A 297 -19.72 10.97 -1.57
C ALA A 297 -18.45 10.41 -2.23
N GLN A 298 -18.07 9.18 -1.90
CA GLN A 298 -16.93 8.51 -2.52
C GLN A 298 -17.11 8.35 -4.03
N GLN A 299 -18.32 7.94 -4.48
CA GLN A 299 -18.61 7.77 -5.91
C GLN A 299 -18.58 9.08 -6.67
N ILE A 300 -19.16 10.16 -6.12
CA ILE A 300 -19.12 11.49 -6.73
C ILE A 300 -17.67 12.01 -6.75
N TYR A 301 -16.90 11.81 -5.68
CA TYR A 301 -15.49 12.20 -5.63
C TYR A 301 -14.68 11.49 -6.74
N MET A 302 -14.90 10.19 -6.93
CA MET A 302 -14.30 9.42 -8.01
C MET A 302 -14.64 10.01 -9.39
N GLN A 303 -15.90 10.34 -9.62
CA GLN A 303 -16.34 10.91 -10.90
C GLN A 303 -15.75 12.28 -11.17
N GLU A 304 -15.63 13.13 -10.14
CA GLU A 304 -14.95 14.43 -10.30
C GLU A 304 -13.45 14.27 -10.57
N LEU A 305 -12.77 13.29 -9.94
CA LEU A 305 -11.38 12.97 -10.29
C LEU A 305 -11.25 12.54 -11.75
N LEU A 306 -12.13 11.69 -12.25
CA LEU A 306 -12.10 11.26 -13.66
C LEU A 306 -12.24 12.46 -14.60
N ARG A 307 -13.20 13.35 -14.34
CA ARG A 307 -13.41 14.57 -15.12
C ARG A 307 -12.19 15.50 -15.10
N ILE A 308 -11.62 15.75 -13.92
CA ILE A 308 -10.42 16.57 -13.77
C ILE A 308 -9.23 15.93 -14.49
N GLY A 309 -9.11 14.61 -14.45
CA GLY A 309 -8.07 13.87 -15.14
C GLY A 309 -8.12 14.03 -16.66
N GLU A 310 -9.34 14.04 -17.25
CA GLU A 310 -9.57 14.33 -18.67
C GLU A 310 -9.15 15.77 -19.01
N GLU A 311 -9.67 16.77 -18.27
CA GLU A 311 -9.34 18.18 -18.42
C GLU A 311 -7.82 18.45 -18.29
N LEU A 312 -7.18 17.82 -17.30
CA LEU A 312 -5.72 17.93 -17.08
C LEU A 312 -4.93 17.30 -18.24
N SER A 313 -5.45 16.27 -18.87
CA SER A 313 -4.79 15.61 -20.00
C SER A 313 -4.70 16.52 -21.24
N GLU A 314 -5.59 17.49 -21.38
CA GLU A 314 -5.54 18.49 -22.46
C GLU A 314 -4.36 19.48 -22.30
N LEU A 315 -3.85 19.63 -21.07
CA LEU A 315 -2.71 20.49 -20.76
C LEU A 315 -1.34 19.83 -21.04
N LYS A 316 -1.29 18.58 -21.51
CA LYS A 316 -0.03 17.88 -21.78
C LYS A 316 0.88 18.72 -22.68
N GLY A 317 2.12 18.96 -22.21
CA GLY A 317 3.11 19.79 -22.89
C GLY A 317 3.19 21.24 -22.40
N SER A 318 2.24 21.72 -21.60
CA SER A 318 2.34 23.03 -20.95
C SER A 318 3.29 23.00 -19.73
N LYS A 319 3.82 24.16 -19.35
CA LYS A 319 4.64 24.29 -18.12
C LYS A 319 3.84 24.00 -16.83
N ALA A 320 2.55 24.28 -16.85
CA ALA A 320 1.64 24.08 -15.74
C ALA A 320 1.35 22.60 -15.48
N TYR A 321 1.33 21.78 -16.54
CA TYR A 321 0.91 20.38 -16.50
C TYR A 321 1.59 19.57 -15.39
N TRP A 322 2.90 19.62 -15.29
CA TRP A 322 3.64 18.77 -14.35
C TRP A 322 3.32 19.09 -12.89
N LYS A 323 3.18 20.38 -12.58
CA LYS A 323 2.82 20.83 -11.24
C LYS A 323 1.40 20.44 -10.86
N LEU A 324 0.45 20.69 -11.75
CA LEU A 324 -0.95 20.31 -11.56
C LEU A 324 -1.09 18.78 -11.47
N LYS A 325 -0.36 18.04 -12.30
CA LYS A 325 -0.35 16.58 -12.28
C LYS A 325 0.12 16.02 -10.94
N GLN A 326 1.15 16.61 -10.34
CA GLN A 326 1.63 16.19 -9.01
C GLN A 326 0.55 16.41 -7.95
N ILE A 327 -0.06 17.58 -7.89
CA ILE A 327 -1.17 17.88 -6.97
C ILE A 327 -2.32 16.89 -7.19
N PHE A 328 -2.71 16.69 -8.45
CA PHE A 328 -3.77 15.76 -8.82
C PHE A 328 -3.47 14.33 -8.34
N GLY A 329 -2.22 13.87 -8.46
CA GLY A 329 -1.80 12.57 -7.95
C GLY A 329 -2.11 12.41 -6.45
N TYR A 330 -1.74 13.40 -5.64
CA TYR A 330 -2.01 13.37 -4.21
C TYR A 330 -3.50 13.50 -3.85
N LEU A 331 -4.33 14.09 -4.71
CA LEU A 331 -5.79 14.13 -4.52
C LEU A 331 -6.48 12.78 -4.82
N GLN A 332 -5.78 11.83 -5.44
CA GLN A 332 -6.28 10.49 -5.75
C GLN A 332 -6.03 9.45 -4.66
N GLN A 333 -5.32 9.80 -3.56
CA GLN A 333 -4.96 8.86 -2.50
C GLN A 333 -6.17 8.13 -1.92
N SER A 334 -6.04 6.84 -1.68
CA SER A 334 -7.12 5.98 -1.13
C SER A 334 -7.62 6.44 0.23
N GLU A 335 -6.75 7.03 1.07
CA GLU A 335 -7.12 7.56 2.38
C GLU A 335 -8.22 8.61 2.32
N ILE A 336 -8.28 9.41 1.25
CA ILE A 336 -9.35 10.38 1.03
C ILE A 336 -10.69 9.65 0.95
N PHE A 337 -10.73 8.55 0.20
CA PHE A 337 -11.93 7.72 0.06
C PHE A 337 -12.30 7.05 1.38
N PHE A 338 -11.38 6.34 2.01
CA PHE A 338 -11.64 5.66 3.28
C PHE A 338 -12.08 6.62 4.38
N SER A 339 -11.48 7.80 4.43
CA SER A 339 -11.81 8.80 5.44
C SER A 339 -13.24 9.34 5.33
N MET A 340 -13.82 9.37 4.13
CA MET A 340 -15.25 9.73 3.93
C MET A 340 -16.22 8.68 4.46
N ASN A 341 -15.74 7.48 4.80
CA ASN A 341 -16.54 6.39 5.37
C ASN A 341 -16.11 6.02 6.80
N SER A 342 -15.18 6.76 7.40
CA SER A 342 -14.64 6.47 8.72
C SER A 342 -15.19 7.41 9.79
N GLY A 343 -15.31 6.90 11.03
CA GLY A 343 -15.86 7.66 12.16
C GLY A 343 -17.39 7.77 12.13
N SER A 344 -17.93 8.85 12.67
CA SER A 344 -19.37 9.13 12.62
C SER A 344 -19.80 9.63 11.22
N ILE A 345 -21.09 9.47 10.90
CA ILE A 345 -21.68 9.98 9.65
C ILE A 345 -21.39 11.49 9.48
N ARG A 346 -21.42 12.26 10.58
CA ARG A 346 -21.14 13.69 10.56
C ARG A 346 -19.69 13.96 10.17
N GLU A 347 -18.73 13.25 10.75
CA GLU A 347 -17.32 13.43 10.43
C GLU A 347 -17.01 13.05 8.98
N GLY A 348 -17.58 11.95 8.48
CA GLY A 348 -17.46 11.55 7.08
C GLY A 348 -18.00 12.61 6.12
N TYR A 349 -19.16 13.20 6.46
CA TYR A 349 -19.77 14.29 5.69
C TYR A 349 -18.90 15.56 5.70
N GLU A 350 -18.43 15.99 6.86
CA GLU A 350 -17.56 17.17 7.00
C GLU A 350 -16.26 17.01 6.17
N ARG A 351 -15.66 15.81 6.17
CA ARG A 351 -14.49 15.51 5.33
C ARG A 351 -14.85 15.55 3.83
N ALA A 352 -15.98 14.98 3.45
CA ALA A 352 -16.43 15.02 2.06
C ALA A 352 -16.60 16.47 1.56
N VAL A 353 -17.25 17.34 2.34
CA VAL A 353 -17.42 18.76 2.01
C VAL A 353 -16.06 19.43 1.82
N ASN A 354 -15.10 19.16 2.71
CA ASN A 354 -13.75 19.68 2.60
C ASN A 354 -13.05 19.24 1.31
N TYR A 355 -13.11 17.95 0.99
CA TYR A 355 -12.45 17.40 -0.20
C TYR A 355 -13.09 17.89 -1.49
N PHE A 356 -14.40 18.04 -1.54
CA PHE A 356 -15.09 18.64 -2.69
C PHE A 356 -14.71 20.13 -2.86
N SER A 357 -14.52 20.86 -1.77
CA SER A 357 -14.06 22.25 -1.84
C SER A 357 -12.65 22.35 -2.43
N ILE A 358 -11.75 21.43 -2.04
CA ILE A 358 -10.41 21.32 -2.62
C ILE A 358 -10.49 20.96 -4.11
N LEU A 359 -11.26 19.92 -4.50
CA LEU A 359 -11.39 19.53 -5.89
C LEU A 359 -11.95 20.64 -6.77
N SER A 360 -12.97 21.36 -6.26
CA SER A 360 -13.59 22.48 -7.00
C SER A 360 -12.58 23.61 -7.26
N ASP A 361 -11.77 23.96 -6.26
CA ASP A 361 -10.74 24.98 -6.43
C ASP A 361 -9.62 24.50 -7.35
N PHE A 362 -9.18 23.25 -7.20
CA PHE A 362 -8.15 22.67 -8.06
C PHE A 362 -8.62 22.59 -9.53
N ARG A 363 -9.85 22.13 -9.76
CA ARG A 363 -10.44 22.08 -11.10
C ARG A 363 -10.51 23.46 -11.75
N ARG A 364 -10.89 24.49 -10.98
CA ARG A 364 -10.87 25.88 -11.48
C ARG A 364 -9.47 26.27 -11.97
N ALA A 365 -8.42 25.96 -11.20
CA ALA A 365 -7.05 26.23 -11.63
C ALA A 365 -6.66 25.48 -12.92
N VAL A 366 -7.08 24.21 -13.06
CA VAL A 366 -6.86 23.45 -14.33
C VAL A 366 -7.54 24.14 -15.51
N LEU A 367 -8.79 24.56 -15.36
CA LEU A 367 -9.55 25.24 -16.42
C LEU A 367 -9.04 26.66 -16.76
N GLU A 368 -8.44 27.36 -15.81
CA GLU A 368 -7.80 28.66 -16.03
C GLU A 368 -6.53 28.52 -16.86
N GLU A 369 -5.75 27.45 -16.67
CA GLU A 369 -4.55 27.16 -17.44
C GLU A 369 -4.83 26.60 -18.85
N ALA A 370 -6.05 26.11 -19.10
CA ALA A 370 -6.50 25.63 -20.40
C ALA A 370 -6.97 26.76 -21.35
N LYS A 371 -7.11 28.00 -20.85
CA LYS A 371 -7.53 29.18 -21.62
C LYS A 371 -6.35 29.89 -22.24
#